data_9e28db833eeacfca904a9b987b498bbd
#
_entry.id   9e28db833eeacfca904a9b987b498bbd
#
_cell.length_a   1.000
_cell.length_b   1.000
_cell.length_c   1.000
_cell.angle_alpha   90.00
_cell.angle_beta   90.00
_cell.angle_gamma   90.00
#
_symmetry.space_group_name_H-M   'P 1'
#
loop_
_entity.id
_entity.type
_entity.pdbx_description
1 polymer ?
#
loop_
_entity_poly.entity_id
_entity_poly.type
_entity_poly.pdbx_seq_one_letter_code
_entity_poly.pdbx_strand_id
1 'polypeptide(L)'
;SMFEGIDFSKMGSLVEEMQKKVKEIEAENDNKEFSVKSGGGMVEIKINGKGEILDLNIDDELFEDKESLQILLISAMNDAVKLIENEKKNLASKMLGGFGGFGNLGGENS
;
A
#
# COMPACT_ATOMS: atom_id res chain seq x y z
N SER A 1 -24.95 -34.03 -11.65
CA SER A 1 -23.65 -33.35 -11.77
C SER A 1 -23.57 -32.16 -10.82
N MET A 2 -22.40 -31.95 -10.28
CA MET A 2 -22.17 -30.80 -9.42
C MET A 2 -22.24 -29.44 -10.17
N PHE A 3 -22.26 -29.50 -11.49
CA PHE A 3 -22.35 -28.29 -12.32
C PHE A 3 -23.75 -27.90 -12.74
N GLU A 4 -24.74 -28.70 -12.41
CA GLU A 4 -26.12 -28.46 -12.87
C GLU A 4 -26.74 -27.19 -12.33
N GLY A 5 -26.33 -26.72 -11.17
CA GLY A 5 -26.83 -25.48 -10.57
C GLY A 5 -26.03 -24.24 -10.90
N ILE A 6 -24.96 -24.36 -11.70
CA ILE A 6 -24.07 -23.25 -11.98
C ILE A 6 -24.52 -22.48 -13.23
N ASP A 7 -24.76 -21.20 -13.06
CA ASP A 7 -25.06 -20.29 -14.16
C ASP A 7 -23.77 -19.61 -14.60
N PHE A 8 -23.21 -20.06 -15.71
CA PHE A 8 -21.94 -19.55 -16.22
C PHE A 8 -22.01 -18.08 -16.67
N SER A 9 -23.20 -17.59 -17.04
CA SER A 9 -23.35 -16.18 -17.38
C SER A 9 -23.19 -15.29 -16.13
N LYS A 10 -23.65 -15.78 -14.99
CA LYS A 10 -23.47 -15.08 -13.72
C LYS A 10 -22.02 -15.12 -13.26
N MET A 11 -21.29 -16.18 -13.59
CA MET A 11 -19.89 -16.29 -13.26
C MET A 11 -19.08 -15.21 -13.98
N GLY A 12 -19.39 -14.94 -15.26
CA GLY A 12 -18.72 -13.87 -16.01
C GLY A 12 -18.94 -12.52 -15.38
N SER A 13 -20.17 -12.22 -14.98
CA SER A 13 -20.51 -10.97 -14.30
C SER A 13 -19.77 -10.84 -12.96
N LEU A 14 -19.69 -11.96 -12.22
CA LEU A 14 -19.01 -11.97 -10.94
C LEU A 14 -17.52 -11.67 -11.08
N VAL A 15 -16.88 -12.27 -12.09
CA VAL A 15 -15.46 -12.03 -12.38
C VAL A 15 -15.24 -10.56 -12.73
N GLU A 16 -16.13 -9.97 -13.55
CA GLU A 16 -16.05 -8.56 -13.90
C GLU A 16 -16.17 -7.66 -12.66
N GLU A 17 -17.09 -7.98 -11.76
CA GLU A 17 -17.26 -7.23 -10.52
C GLU A 17 -16.02 -7.33 -9.63
N MET A 18 -15.43 -8.53 -9.55
CA MET A 18 -14.20 -8.73 -8.78
C MET A 18 -13.04 -7.92 -9.34
N GLN A 19 -12.87 -7.93 -10.67
CA GLN A 19 -11.82 -7.17 -11.34
C GLN A 19 -12.01 -5.68 -11.11
N LYS A 20 -13.25 -5.21 -11.19
CA LYS A 20 -13.57 -3.81 -10.91
C LYS A 20 -13.23 -3.43 -9.47
N LYS A 21 -13.56 -4.31 -8.53
CA LYS A 21 -13.27 -4.08 -7.10
C LYS A 21 -11.77 -4.01 -6.85
N VAL A 22 -11.01 -4.90 -7.46
CA VAL A 22 -9.54 -4.90 -7.35
C VAL A 22 -8.98 -3.58 -7.87
N LYS A 23 -9.44 -3.12 -9.03
CA LYS A 23 -8.98 -1.85 -9.61
C LYS A 23 -9.30 -0.66 -8.71
N GLU A 24 -10.49 -0.65 -8.11
CA GLU A 24 -10.89 0.39 -7.17
C GLU A 24 -9.98 0.42 -5.94
N ILE A 25 -9.69 -0.74 -5.38
CA ILE A 25 -8.81 -0.86 -4.21
C ILE A 25 -7.40 -0.41 -4.55
N GLU A 26 -6.88 -0.83 -5.71
CA GLU A 26 -5.56 -0.42 -6.17
C GLU A 26 -5.48 1.10 -6.38
N ALA A 27 -6.50 1.69 -7.01
CA ALA A 27 -6.53 3.12 -7.25
C ALA A 27 -6.58 3.91 -5.93
N GLU A 28 -7.37 3.47 -4.96
CA GLU A 28 -7.41 4.08 -3.64
C GLU A 28 -6.04 4.01 -2.95
N ASN A 29 -5.39 2.86 -3.03
CA ASN A 29 -4.07 2.69 -2.43
C ASN A 29 -3.03 3.58 -3.13
N ASP A 30 -3.06 3.61 -4.45
CA ASP A 30 -2.10 4.39 -5.24
C ASP A 30 -2.15 5.88 -4.91
N ASN A 31 -3.34 6.38 -4.59
CA ASN A 31 -3.56 7.80 -4.31
C ASN A 31 -3.37 8.18 -2.84
N LYS A 32 -3.15 7.23 -1.96
CA LYS A 32 -2.84 7.54 -0.57
C LYS A 32 -1.50 8.24 -0.47
N GLU A 33 -1.40 9.19 0.44
CA GLU A 33 -0.16 9.91 0.70
C GLU A 33 0.28 9.67 2.13
N PHE A 34 1.57 9.46 2.29
CA PHE A 34 2.18 9.19 3.60
C PHE A 34 3.33 10.16 3.82
N SER A 35 3.57 10.48 5.07
CA SER A 35 4.69 11.31 5.48
C SER A 35 5.65 10.48 6.33
N VAL A 36 6.93 10.50 5.97
CA VAL A 36 7.99 9.80 6.67
C VAL A 36 8.99 10.84 7.16
N LYS A 37 9.32 10.81 8.44
CA LYS A 37 10.21 11.79 9.05
C LYS A 37 11.39 11.12 9.71
N SER A 38 12.53 11.81 9.69
CA SER A 38 13.71 11.40 10.45
C SER A 38 14.34 12.61 11.16
N GLY A 39 15.12 12.33 12.20
CA GLY A 39 15.81 13.39 12.95
C GLY A 39 14.85 14.40 13.57
N GLY A 40 13.75 13.95 14.15
CA GLY A 40 12.78 14.86 14.75
C GLY A 40 12.05 15.73 13.74
N GLY A 41 11.99 15.31 12.50
CA GLY A 41 11.32 16.05 11.44
C GLY A 41 12.24 16.93 10.62
N MET A 42 13.56 16.86 10.84
CA MET A 42 14.52 17.64 10.05
C MET A 42 14.56 17.21 8.59
N VAL A 43 14.23 15.94 8.33
CA VAL A 43 14.00 15.43 6.97
C VAL A 43 12.60 14.84 6.92
N GLU A 44 11.83 15.24 5.93
CA GLU A 44 10.49 14.70 5.69
C GLU A 44 10.35 14.30 4.24
N ILE A 45 9.87 13.08 4.01
CA ILE A 45 9.55 12.58 2.67
C ILE A 45 8.04 12.36 2.59
N LYS A 46 7.43 12.88 1.54
CA LYS A 46 6.05 12.53 1.19
C LYS A 46 6.08 11.51 0.07
N ILE A 47 5.36 10.42 0.24
CA ILE A 47 5.34 9.30 -0.70
C ILE A 47 3.90 8.82 -0.87
N ASN A 48 3.55 8.39 -2.08
CA ASN A 48 2.21 7.85 -2.30
C ASN A 48 2.23 6.31 -2.24
N GLY A 49 1.04 5.72 -2.35
CA GLY A 49 0.89 4.27 -2.27
C GLY A 49 1.57 3.49 -3.39
N LYS A 50 1.92 4.16 -4.49
CA LYS A 50 2.68 3.55 -5.59
C LYS A 50 4.16 3.49 -5.30
N GLY A 51 4.62 4.18 -4.25
CA GLY A 51 6.05 4.29 -3.95
C GLY A 51 6.72 5.46 -4.66
N GLU A 52 5.94 6.39 -5.18
CA GLU A 52 6.49 7.60 -5.79
C GLU A 52 6.74 8.64 -4.72
N ILE A 53 7.94 9.22 -4.74
CA ILE A 53 8.29 10.32 -3.84
C ILE A 53 7.66 11.59 -4.42
N LEU A 54 6.82 12.23 -3.63
CA LEU A 54 6.08 13.43 -4.04
C LEU A 54 6.75 14.70 -3.61
N ASP A 55 7.43 14.68 -2.46
CA ASP A 55 8.06 15.85 -1.90
C ASP A 55 9.17 15.45 -0.94
N LEU A 56 10.15 16.34 -0.79
CA LEU A 56 11.28 16.15 0.13
C LEU A 56 11.56 17.50 0.78
N ASN A 57 11.43 17.54 2.10
CA ASN A 57 11.79 18.70 2.89
C ASN A 57 13.00 18.44 3.75
N ILE A 58 13.97 19.31 3.70
CA ILE A 58 15.21 19.21 4.47
C ILE A 58 15.35 20.51 5.27
N ASP A 59 15.54 20.39 6.57
CA ASP A 59 15.80 21.54 7.41
C ASP A 59 17.12 22.20 6.98
N ASP A 60 17.12 23.53 6.87
CA ASP A 60 18.27 24.28 6.38
C ASP A 60 19.54 24.04 7.20
N GLU A 61 19.40 23.78 8.49
CA GLU A 61 20.55 23.52 9.37
C GLU A 61 21.36 22.30 8.90
N LEU A 62 20.73 21.33 8.25
CA LEU A 62 21.42 20.15 7.79
C LEU A 62 22.42 20.41 6.67
N PHE A 63 22.23 21.50 5.93
CA PHE A 63 23.17 21.85 4.85
C PHE A 63 24.56 22.24 5.36
N GLU A 64 24.66 22.59 6.63
CA GLU A 64 25.93 22.88 7.28
C GLU A 64 26.58 21.63 7.88
N ASP A 65 25.89 20.49 7.86
CA ASP A 65 26.37 19.22 8.40
C ASP A 65 26.04 18.11 7.41
N LYS A 66 26.89 17.97 6.42
CA LYS A 66 26.71 17.01 5.33
C LYS A 66 26.54 15.57 5.84
N GLU A 67 27.32 15.18 6.85
CA GLU A 67 27.28 13.84 7.38
C GLU A 67 25.92 13.52 8.03
N SER A 68 25.43 14.43 8.85
CA SER A 68 24.10 14.29 9.46
C SER A 68 23.02 14.26 8.40
N LEU A 69 23.12 15.11 7.37
CA LEU A 69 22.17 15.13 6.26
C LEU A 69 22.11 13.76 5.58
N GLN A 70 23.27 13.18 5.28
CA GLN A 70 23.34 11.87 4.62
C GLN A 70 22.69 10.78 5.49
N ILE A 71 22.99 10.77 6.77
CA ILE A 71 22.44 9.77 7.71
C ILE A 71 20.92 9.88 7.79
N LEU A 72 20.40 11.10 7.93
CA LEU A 72 18.97 11.32 8.07
C LEU A 72 18.21 11.06 6.78
N LEU A 73 18.80 11.38 5.62
CA LEU A 73 18.22 11.05 4.34
C LEU A 73 18.11 9.53 4.15
N ILE A 74 19.17 8.82 4.44
CA ILE A 74 19.18 7.34 4.33
C ILE A 74 18.11 6.75 5.24
N SER A 75 18.03 7.24 6.48
CA SER A 75 17.02 6.78 7.43
C SER A 75 15.60 7.00 6.91
N ALA A 76 15.31 8.21 6.42
CA ALA A 76 14.00 8.54 5.89
C ALA A 76 13.65 7.70 4.66
N MET A 77 14.62 7.52 3.75
CA MET A 77 14.41 6.72 2.54
C MET A 77 14.14 5.26 2.87
N ASN A 78 14.88 4.69 3.81
CA ASN A 78 14.67 3.30 4.23
C ASN A 78 13.32 3.13 4.91
N ASP A 79 12.91 4.09 5.73
CA ASP A 79 11.60 4.05 6.36
C ASP A 79 10.47 4.16 5.33
N ALA A 80 10.66 4.98 4.30
CA ALA A 80 9.69 5.10 3.21
C ALA A 80 9.54 3.77 2.45
N VAL A 81 10.65 3.11 2.14
CA VAL A 81 10.63 1.79 1.48
C VAL A 81 9.88 0.77 2.32
N LYS A 82 10.16 0.72 3.63
CA LYS A 82 9.48 -0.21 4.54
C LYS A 82 7.99 0.09 4.64
N LEU A 83 7.63 1.37 4.67
CA LEU A 83 6.23 1.76 4.72
C LEU A 83 5.48 1.24 3.49
N ILE A 84 6.05 1.40 2.30
CA ILE A 84 5.42 0.94 1.07
C ILE A 84 5.33 -0.58 1.02
N GLU A 85 6.35 -1.29 1.50
CA GLU A 85 6.28 -2.76 1.61
C GLU A 85 5.13 -3.19 2.51
N ASN A 86 4.95 -2.52 3.65
CA ASN A 86 3.84 -2.80 4.57
C ASN A 86 2.49 -2.46 3.95
N GLU A 87 2.40 -1.36 3.21
CA GLU A 87 1.17 -0.97 2.53
C GLU A 87 0.78 -1.99 1.47
N LYS A 88 1.74 -2.57 0.76
CA LYS A 88 1.47 -3.63 -0.21
C LYS A 88 0.93 -4.89 0.47
N LYS A 89 1.46 -5.24 1.63
CA LYS A 89 0.95 -6.36 2.42
C LYS A 89 -0.48 -6.10 2.90
N ASN A 90 -0.74 -4.89 3.36
CA ASN A 90 -2.07 -4.48 3.80
C ASN A 90 -3.07 -4.50 2.64
N LEU A 91 -2.63 -4.08 1.46
CA LEU A 91 -3.44 -4.11 0.25
C LEU A 91 -3.82 -5.55 -0.11
N ALA A 92 -2.86 -6.47 -0.07
CA ALA A 92 -3.12 -7.88 -0.34
C ALA A 92 -4.14 -8.45 0.64
N SER A 93 -4.02 -8.15 1.94
CA SER A 93 -4.96 -8.56 2.96
C SER A 93 -6.35 -8.00 2.70
N LYS A 94 -6.43 -6.73 2.30
CA LYS A 94 -7.68 -6.06 1.99
C LYS A 94 -8.37 -6.69 0.77
N MET A 95 -7.60 -7.06 -0.23
CA MET A 95 -8.11 -7.74 -1.41
C MET A 95 -8.66 -9.13 -1.06
N LEU A 96 -7.96 -9.88 -0.23
CA LEU A 96 -8.43 -11.17 0.25
C LEU A 96 -9.72 -11.04 1.06
N GLY A 97 -9.80 -10.02 1.90
CA GLY A 97 -11.02 -9.71 2.64
C GLY A 97 -12.18 -9.34 1.74
N GLY A 98 -11.89 -8.71 0.58
CA GLY A 98 -12.90 -8.35 -0.41
C GLY A 98 -13.52 -9.55 -1.13
N PHE A 99 -12.86 -10.71 -1.08
CA PHE A 99 -13.37 -11.96 -1.63
C PHE A 99 -14.02 -12.83 -0.54
N GLY A 100 -14.77 -12.21 0.32
CA GLY A 100 -15.41 -12.70 1.54
C GLY A 100 -15.64 -14.19 1.70
N GLY A 101 -16.20 -14.86 0.69
CA GLY A 101 -16.46 -16.29 0.77
C GLY A 101 -15.19 -17.13 0.96
N PHE A 102 -14.10 -16.73 0.37
CA PHE A 102 -12.82 -17.40 0.52
C PHE A 102 -12.19 -17.12 1.89
N GLY A 103 -12.34 -15.90 2.35
CA GLY A 103 -11.88 -15.54 3.68
C GLY A 103 -12.55 -16.31 4.78
N ASN A 104 -13.84 -16.55 4.63
CA ASN A 104 -14.62 -17.30 5.63
C ASN A 104 -14.27 -18.78 5.68
N LEU A 105 -13.81 -19.34 4.57
CA LEU A 105 -13.43 -20.76 4.53
C LEU A 105 -12.21 -21.08 5.40
N GLY A 106 -11.35 -20.10 5.60
CA GLY A 106 -10.18 -20.27 6.44
C GLY A 106 -10.16 -19.40 7.67
N GLY A 107 -11.17 -18.53 7.82
CA GLY A 107 -11.16 -17.46 8.81
C GLY A 107 -11.28 -17.90 10.25
N GLU A 108 -11.92 -19.00 10.50
CA GLU A 108 -12.13 -19.50 11.85
C GLU A 108 -10.87 -20.03 12.51
N ASN A 109 -9.82 -20.12 11.77
CA ASN A 109 -8.53 -20.57 12.31
C ASN A 109 -7.76 -19.47 13.01
N SER A 110 -8.19 -18.27 12.86
CA SER A 110 -7.52 -17.14 13.47
C SER A 110 -7.67 -17.08 14.97
#